data_bcc0c36cfe54ad328a7e39b7cf676c64
#
_entry.id   bcc0c36cfe54ad328a7e39b7cf676c64
#
_cell.length_a   1.000
_cell.length_b   1.000
_cell.length_c   1.000
_cell.angle_alpha   90.00
_cell.angle_beta   90.00
_cell.angle_gamma   90.00
#
_symmetry.space_group_name_H-M   'P 1'
#
loop_
_entity.id
_entity.type
_entity.pdbx_description
1 polymer ?
#
loop_
_entity_poly.entity_id
_entity_poly.type
_entity_poly.pdbx_seq_one_letter_code
_entity_poly.pdbx_strand_id
1 'polypeptide(L)'
;HAAPGESLQEQIGLLWERGHRQEAVDLLREALNQDPASSELKTTLAEKLLQLDQGDEARSLLHSLPEAERNRQPASGLLARLQFADLAQGAPDLAALEIQVQENPADCAARRQLAARQVLAGDDEAALEQFMAILRRDPQFGDEAGRKGLIALFEMLGNENPLTITYRRRLFSLLH
;
A
#
# COMPACT_ATOMS: atom_id res chain seq x y z
N HIS A 1 -9.25 27.60 -13.62
CA HIS A 1 -8.22 28.41 -14.32
C HIS A 1 -6.94 28.40 -13.48
N ALA A 2 -5.89 27.77 -14.00
CA ALA A 2 -4.57 27.83 -13.39
C ALA A 2 -4.02 29.25 -13.49
N ALA A 3 -3.36 29.74 -12.41
CA ALA A 3 -2.64 30.99 -12.46
C ALA A 3 -1.44 30.85 -13.43
N PRO A 4 -1.08 31.91 -14.19
CA PRO A 4 0.07 31.85 -15.07
C PRO A 4 1.34 31.50 -14.30
N GLY A 5 2.00 30.39 -14.66
CA GLY A 5 3.25 29.94 -14.06
C GLY A 5 3.14 28.85 -12.98
N GLU A 6 1.94 28.41 -12.62
CA GLU A 6 1.77 27.25 -11.75
C GLU A 6 2.12 25.95 -12.47
N SER A 7 2.97 25.13 -11.85
CA SER A 7 3.27 23.80 -12.36
C SER A 7 2.05 22.87 -12.19
N LEU A 8 2.01 21.77 -12.96
CA LEU A 8 0.97 20.76 -12.83
C LEU A 8 0.90 20.23 -11.38
N GLN A 9 2.03 19.99 -10.74
CA GLN A 9 2.10 19.50 -9.35
C GLN A 9 1.49 20.49 -8.37
N GLU A 10 1.74 21.79 -8.55
CA GLU A 10 1.15 22.84 -7.71
C GLU A 10 -0.37 22.89 -7.88
N GLN A 11 -0.86 22.80 -9.12
CA GLN A 11 -2.29 22.79 -9.41
C GLN A 11 -2.98 21.57 -8.75
N ILE A 12 -2.39 20.39 -8.90
CA ILE A 12 -2.89 19.15 -8.26
C ILE A 12 -2.94 19.30 -6.75
N GLY A 13 -1.87 19.82 -6.14
CA GLY A 13 -1.80 20.04 -4.69
C GLY A 13 -2.89 20.97 -4.20
N LEU A 14 -3.10 22.11 -4.86
CA LEU A 14 -4.11 23.09 -4.51
C LEU A 14 -5.53 22.53 -4.63
N LEU A 15 -5.84 21.81 -5.71
CA LEU A 15 -7.13 21.15 -5.89
C LEU A 15 -7.38 20.13 -4.77
N TRP A 16 -6.35 19.36 -4.43
CA TRP A 16 -6.43 18.33 -3.40
C TRP A 16 -6.73 18.91 -2.01
N GLU A 17 -6.00 19.97 -1.64
CA GLU A 17 -6.19 20.67 -0.36
C GLU A 17 -7.57 21.29 -0.23
N ARG A 18 -8.11 21.79 -1.34
CA ARG A 18 -9.47 22.39 -1.38
C ARG A 18 -10.58 21.36 -1.43
N GLY A 19 -10.27 20.08 -1.47
CA GLY A 19 -11.26 19.01 -1.57
C GLY A 19 -11.77 18.72 -2.98
N HIS A 20 -11.25 19.39 -4.00
CA HIS A 20 -11.59 19.20 -5.42
C HIS A 20 -10.82 17.99 -5.99
N ARG A 21 -10.95 16.85 -5.32
CA ARG A 21 -10.11 15.67 -5.58
C ARG A 21 -10.37 15.06 -6.96
N GLN A 22 -11.63 15.02 -7.38
CA GLN A 22 -11.98 14.49 -8.70
C GLN A 22 -11.43 15.38 -9.82
N GLU A 23 -11.45 16.69 -9.64
CA GLU A 23 -10.86 17.63 -10.62
C GLU A 23 -9.35 17.42 -10.74
N ALA A 24 -8.66 17.16 -9.62
CA ALA A 24 -7.23 16.85 -9.63
C ALA A 24 -6.94 15.58 -10.43
N VAL A 25 -7.74 14.53 -10.24
CA VAL A 25 -7.62 13.26 -10.98
C VAL A 25 -7.88 13.49 -12.48
N ASP A 26 -8.90 14.24 -12.83
CA ASP A 26 -9.23 14.53 -14.23
C ASP A 26 -8.12 15.35 -14.92
N LEU A 27 -7.49 16.27 -14.20
CA LEU A 27 -6.35 17.04 -14.69
C LEU A 27 -5.13 16.13 -14.96
N LEU A 28 -4.89 15.18 -14.06
CA LEU A 28 -3.83 14.17 -14.25
C LEU A 28 -4.10 13.25 -15.44
N ARG A 29 -5.34 12.82 -15.62
CA ARG A 29 -5.74 12.01 -16.80
C ARG A 29 -5.51 12.76 -18.09
N GLU A 30 -5.86 14.05 -18.15
CA GLU A 30 -5.62 14.88 -19.31
C GLU A 30 -4.13 15.03 -19.61
N ALA A 31 -3.32 15.30 -18.59
CA ALA A 31 -1.87 15.37 -18.73
C ALA A 31 -1.28 14.04 -19.24
N LEU A 32 -1.76 12.91 -18.74
CA LEU A 32 -1.34 11.58 -19.17
C LEU A 32 -1.75 11.29 -20.62
N ASN A 33 -2.92 11.77 -21.07
CA ASN A 33 -3.34 11.63 -22.47
C ASN A 33 -2.40 12.37 -23.42
N GLN A 34 -1.80 13.48 -22.98
CA GLN A 34 -0.82 14.23 -23.76
C GLN A 34 0.57 13.60 -23.74
N ASP A 35 0.92 12.89 -22.64
CA ASP A 35 2.17 12.16 -22.51
C ASP A 35 1.92 10.74 -21.96
N PRO A 36 1.43 9.81 -22.79
CA PRO A 36 1.02 8.48 -22.34
C PRO A 36 2.15 7.59 -21.81
N ALA A 37 3.39 7.94 -22.12
CA ALA A 37 4.57 7.19 -21.69
C ALA A 37 5.13 7.67 -20.34
N SER A 38 4.61 8.77 -19.79
CA SER A 38 5.12 9.33 -18.53
C SER A 38 4.86 8.42 -17.32
N SER A 39 5.92 7.80 -16.83
CA SER A 39 5.86 6.98 -15.62
C SER A 39 5.53 7.81 -14.37
N GLU A 40 6.01 9.04 -14.32
CA GLU A 40 5.71 9.96 -13.23
C GLU A 40 4.21 10.28 -13.15
N LEU A 41 3.58 10.62 -14.28
CA LEU A 41 2.15 10.90 -14.32
C LEU A 41 1.31 9.67 -13.97
N LYS A 42 1.69 8.49 -14.48
CA LYS A 42 1.01 7.23 -14.13
C LYS A 42 1.07 6.94 -12.62
N THR A 43 2.22 7.13 -12.03
CA THR A 43 2.43 6.87 -10.60
C THR A 43 1.68 7.88 -9.73
N THR A 44 1.75 9.17 -10.08
CA THR A 44 1.01 10.22 -9.37
C THR A 44 -0.50 10.00 -9.47
N LEU A 45 -1.01 9.68 -10.65
CA LEU A 45 -2.42 9.38 -10.84
C LEU A 45 -2.85 8.16 -10.04
N ALA A 46 -2.06 7.08 -10.07
CA ALA A 46 -2.34 5.87 -9.29
C ALA A 46 -2.41 6.16 -7.78
N GLU A 47 -1.50 6.97 -7.26
CA GLU A 47 -1.52 7.39 -5.85
C GLU A 47 -2.83 8.12 -5.49
N LYS A 48 -3.24 9.07 -6.31
CA LYS A 48 -4.47 9.83 -6.09
C LYS A 48 -5.72 8.95 -6.19
N LEU A 49 -5.75 8.04 -7.15
CA LEU A 49 -6.84 7.07 -7.32
C LEU A 49 -6.98 6.14 -6.09
N LEU A 50 -5.88 5.69 -5.53
CA LEU A 50 -5.89 4.86 -4.31
C LEU A 50 -6.48 5.62 -3.12
N GLN A 51 -6.23 6.91 -3.01
CA GLN A 51 -6.83 7.74 -1.97
C GLN A 51 -8.35 7.96 -2.16
N LEU A 52 -8.87 7.67 -3.34
CA LEU A 52 -10.30 7.74 -3.69
C LEU A 52 -10.97 6.37 -3.79
N ASP A 53 -10.33 5.31 -3.31
CA ASP A 53 -10.80 3.92 -3.43
C ASP A 53 -11.05 3.46 -4.88
N GLN A 54 -10.33 4.05 -5.84
CA GLN A 54 -10.37 3.67 -7.26
C GLN A 54 -9.17 2.77 -7.60
N GLY A 55 -9.06 1.66 -6.90
CA GLY A 55 -7.91 0.76 -6.95
C GLY A 55 -7.73 0.04 -8.29
N ASP A 56 -8.80 -0.26 -9.01
CA ASP A 56 -8.72 -1.00 -10.28
C ASP A 56 -7.99 -0.20 -11.36
N GLU A 57 -8.32 1.08 -11.50
CA GLU A 57 -7.63 1.97 -12.43
C GLU A 57 -6.16 2.19 -12.01
N ALA A 58 -5.92 2.39 -10.71
CA ALA A 58 -4.57 2.51 -10.16
C ALA A 58 -3.73 1.27 -10.48
N ARG A 59 -4.29 0.08 -10.31
CA ARG A 59 -3.64 -1.19 -10.64
C ARG A 59 -3.23 -1.26 -12.11
N SER A 60 -4.12 -0.91 -13.00
CA SER A 60 -3.86 -0.91 -14.45
C SER A 60 -2.74 0.04 -14.83
N LEU A 61 -2.72 1.24 -14.26
CA LEU A 61 -1.66 2.22 -14.46
C LEU A 61 -0.30 1.70 -13.99
N LEU A 62 -0.24 1.14 -12.78
CA LEU A 62 1.00 0.62 -12.20
C LEU A 62 1.53 -0.58 -12.98
N HIS A 63 0.67 -1.48 -13.44
CA HIS A 63 1.09 -2.61 -14.26
C HIS A 63 1.55 -2.21 -15.66
N SER A 64 1.14 -1.05 -16.15
CA SER A 64 1.62 -0.50 -17.44
C SER A 64 3.01 0.12 -17.36
N LEU A 65 3.58 0.28 -16.18
CA LEU A 65 4.94 0.78 -16.00
C LEU A 65 5.98 -0.24 -16.45
N PRO A 66 7.15 0.22 -16.95
CA PRO A 66 8.29 -0.67 -17.16
C PRO A 66 8.65 -1.40 -15.85
N GLU A 67 9.11 -2.66 -15.98
CA GLU A 67 9.42 -3.51 -14.82
C GLU A 67 10.38 -2.84 -13.83
N ALA A 68 11.43 -2.21 -14.32
CA ALA A 68 12.41 -1.52 -13.48
C ALA A 68 11.78 -0.40 -12.63
N GLU A 69 10.80 0.31 -13.16
CA GLU A 69 10.11 1.36 -12.43
C GLU A 69 9.03 0.82 -11.49
N ARG A 70 8.34 -0.23 -11.91
CA ARG A 70 7.35 -0.93 -11.10
C ARG A 70 7.96 -1.53 -9.83
N ASN A 71 9.21 -2.00 -9.90
CA ASN A 71 9.92 -2.67 -8.80
C ASN A 71 10.63 -1.70 -7.85
N ARG A 72 10.51 -0.40 -8.04
CA ARG A 72 11.09 0.61 -7.14
C ARG A 72 10.05 1.61 -6.67
N GLN A 73 10.41 2.35 -5.61
CA GLN A 73 9.55 3.40 -5.07
C GLN A 73 9.32 4.52 -6.09
N PRO A 74 8.13 5.14 -6.11
CA PRO A 74 6.98 4.87 -5.22
C PRO A 74 6.04 3.75 -5.71
N ALA A 75 6.21 3.24 -6.93
CA ALA A 75 5.28 2.26 -7.52
C ALA A 75 5.21 0.94 -6.73
N SER A 76 6.35 0.43 -6.25
CA SER A 76 6.40 -0.80 -5.46
C SER A 76 5.57 -0.70 -4.16
N GLY A 77 5.61 0.45 -3.50
CA GLY A 77 4.81 0.71 -2.31
C GLY A 77 3.31 0.78 -2.60
N LEU A 78 2.92 1.39 -3.71
CA LEU A 78 1.52 1.47 -4.12
C LEU A 78 0.96 0.09 -4.50
N LEU A 79 1.74 -0.75 -5.18
CA LEU A 79 1.38 -2.13 -5.50
C LEU A 79 1.24 -2.98 -4.23
N ALA A 80 2.13 -2.81 -3.25
CA ALA A 80 2.02 -3.48 -1.96
C ALA A 80 0.71 -3.10 -1.24
N ARG A 81 0.35 -1.82 -1.23
CA ARG A 81 -0.92 -1.35 -0.66
C ARG A 81 -2.13 -2.01 -1.34
N LEU A 82 -2.11 -2.16 -2.66
CA LEU A 82 -3.16 -2.86 -3.40
C LEU A 82 -3.28 -4.33 -2.98
N GLN A 83 -2.17 -5.02 -2.71
CA GLN A 83 -2.18 -6.39 -2.20
C GLN A 83 -2.90 -6.49 -0.85
N PHE A 84 -2.68 -5.54 0.06
CA PHE A 84 -3.40 -5.51 1.34
C PHE A 84 -4.89 -5.22 1.16
N ALA A 85 -5.25 -4.34 0.24
CA ALA A 85 -6.66 -4.11 -0.10
C ALA A 85 -7.33 -5.38 -0.62
N ASP A 86 -6.65 -6.14 -1.47
CA ASP A 86 -7.14 -7.44 -1.97
C ASP A 86 -7.33 -8.46 -0.84
N LEU A 87 -6.39 -8.55 0.08
CA LEU A 87 -6.49 -9.43 1.25
C LEU A 87 -7.64 -9.04 2.19
N ALA A 88 -7.94 -7.77 2.29
CA ALA A 88 -9.04 -7.27 3.13
C ALA A 88 -10.40 -7.44 2.46
N GLN A 89 -10.45 -7.59 1.15
CA GLN A 89 -11.70 -7.74 0.41
C GLN A 89 -12.42 -9.02 0.82
N GLY A 90 -13.68 -8.88 1.28
CA GLY A 90 -14.48 -10.01 1.76
C GLY A 90 -14.10 -10.53 3.14
N ALA A 91 -13.06 -9.98 3.79
CA ALA A 91 -12.71 -10.34 5.15
C ALA A 91 -13.69 -9.74 6.17
N PRO A 92 -13.85 -10.36 7.35
CA PRO A 92 -14.56 -9.74 8.47
C PRO A 92 -14.01 -8.35 8.79
N ASP A 93 -14.78 -7.55 9.51
CA ASP A 93 -14.30 -6.23 9.94
C ASP A 93 -13.16 -6.35 10.98
N LEU A 94 -12.50 -5.21 11.24
CA LEU A 94 -11.35 -5.13 12.13
C LEU A 94 -11.67 -5.70 13.52
N ALA A 95 -12.80 -5.30 14.11
CA ALA A 95 -13.19 -5.72 15.44
C ALA A 95 -13.47 -7.24 15.51
N ALA A 96 -14.14 -7.80 14.51
CA ALA A 96 -14.41 -9.24 14.44
C ALA A 96 -13.11 -10.05 14.30
N LEU A 97 -12.16 -9.58 13.51
CA LEU A 97 -10.85 -10.22 13.34
C LEU A 97 -10.00 -10.14 14.61
N GLU A 98 -10.03 -9.02 15.32
CA GLU A 98 -9.36 -8.88 16.62
C GLU A 98 -9.88 -9.94 17.63
N ILE A 99 -11.20 -10.13 17.68
CA ILE A 99 -11.81 -11.16 18.51
C ILE A 99 -11.36 -12.56 18.11
N GLN A 100 -11.39 -12.88 16.80
CA GLN A 100 -10.94 -14.18 16.30
C GLN A 100 -9.50 -14.50 16.67
N VAL A 101 -8.60 -13.55 16.53
CA VAL A 101 -7.18 -13.71 16.88
C VAL A 101 -7.00 -13.82 18.40
N GLN A 102 -7.79 -13.10 19.17
CA GLN A 102 -7.76 -13.17 20.63
C GLN A 102 -8.22 -14.54 21.14
N GLU A 103 -9.29 -15.09 20.55
CA GLU A 103 -9.83 -16.42 20.89
C GLU A 103 -8.93 -17.56 20.41
N ASN A 104 -8.31 -17.41 19.25
CA ASN A 104 -7.36 -18.39 18.70
C ASN A 104 -6.10 -17.70 18.16
N PRO A 105 -5.09 -17.46 19.01
CA PRO A 105 -3.85 -16.79 18.61
C PRO A 105 -3.03 -17.53 17.54
N ALA A 106 -3.29 -18.81 17.32
CA ALA A 106 -2.62 -19.63 16.32
C ALA A 106 -3.28 -19.54 14.92
N ASP A 107 -4.40 -18.85 14.80
CA ASP A 107 -5.11 -18.68 13.52
C ASP A 107 -4.35 -17.70 12.61
N CYS A 108 -3.40 -18.24 11.85
CA CYS A 108 -2.60 -17.44 10.93
C CYS A 108 -3.42 -16.81 9.81
N ALA A 109 -4.48 -17.46 9.35
CA ALA A 109 -5.38 -16.89 8.33
C ALA A 109 -6.09 -15.64 8.85
N ALA A 110 -6.63 -15.69 10.07
CA ALA A 110 -7.25 -14.53 10.72
C ALA A 110 -6.23 -13.41 10.97
N ARG A 111 -5.02 -13.75 11.39
CA ARG A 111 -3.94 -12.76 11.57
C ARG A 111 -3.58 -12.05 10.28
N ARG A 112 -3.50 -12.77 9.16
CA ARG A 112 -3.21 -12.18 7.85
C ARG A 112 -4.29 -11.20 7.43
N GLN A 113 -5.56 -11.56 7.58
CA GLN A 113 -6.69 -10.68 7.29
C GLN A 113 -6.72 -9.46 8.23
N LEU A 114 -6.43 -9.68 9.52
CA LEU A 114 -6.32 -8.61 10.51
C LEU A 114 -5.22 -7.62 10.13
N ALA A 115 -4.04 -8.11 9.75
CA ALA A 115 -2.95 -7.26 9.29
C ALA A 115 -3.37 -6.39 8.10
N ALA A 116 -4.06 -6.96 7.12
CA ALA A 116 -4.55 -6.21 5.96
C ALA A 116 -5.52 -5.10 6.38
N ARG A 117 -6.46 -5.40 7.28
CA ARG A 117 -7.39 -4.38 7.82
C ARG A 117 -6.66 -3.29 8.61
N GLN A 118 -5.64 -3.66 9.39
CA GLN A 118 -4.82 -2.70 10.15
C GLN A 118 -4.04 -1.77 9.21
N VAL A 119 -3.46 -2.29 8.14
CA VAL A 119 -2.81 -1.46 7.11
C VAL A 119 -3.78 -0.42 6.54
N LEU A 120 -4.96 -0.85 6.15
CA LEU A 120 -5.98 0.06 5.58
C LEU A 120 -6.49 1.08 6.61
N ALA A 121 -6.43 0.75 7.90
CA ALA A 121 -6.77 1.67 8.99
C ALA A 121 -5.62 2.61 9.39
N GLY A 122 -4.45 2.46 8.76
CA GLY A 122 -3.26 3.27 9.08
C GLY A 122 -2.45 2.79 10.28
N ASP A 123 -2.74 1.60 10.82
CA ASP A 123 -1.99 1.01 11.94
C ASP A 123 -0.95 0.02 11.43
N ASP A 124 0.10 0.55 10.83
CA ASP A 124 1.16 -0.24 10.21
C ASP A 124 1.96 -1.06 11.22
N GLU A 125 2.17 -0.52 12.43
CA GLU A 125 2.90 -1.23 13.48
C GLU A 125 2.14 -2.48 13.94
N ALA A 126 0.83 -2.38 14.16
CA ALA A 126 0.00 -3.53 14.51
C ALA A 126 0.03 -4.59 13.40
N ALA A 127 -0.02 -4.18 12.13
CA ALA A 127 0.08 -5.08 10.99
C ALA A 127 1.43 -5.82 10.95
N LEU A 128 2.53 -5.11 11.17
CA LEU A 128 3.87 -5.72 11.28
C LEU A 128 3.93 -6.78 12.38
N GLU A 129 3.33 -6.51 13.53
CA GLU A 129 3.26 -7.49 14.63
C GLU A 129 2.46 -8.75 14.24
N GLN A 130 1.37 -8.62 13.46
CA GLN A 130 0.63 -9.79 12.98
C GLN A 130 1.50 -10.67 12.08
N PHE A 131 2.22 -10.09 11.13
CA PHE A 131 3.10 -10.84 10.25
C PHE A 131 4.30 -11.46 11.00
N MET A 132 4.86 -10.78 11.99
CA MET A 132 5.87 -11.36 12.87
C MET A 132 5.32 -12.56 13.64
N ALA A 133 4.10 -12.48 14.15
CA ALA A 133 3.45 -13.58 14.85
C ALA A 133 3.21 -14.79 13.93
N ILE A 134 2.78 -14.55 12.70
CA ILE A 134 2.63 -15.61 11.68
C ILE A 134 3.99 -16.30 11.43
N LEU A 135 5.03 -15.52 11.19
CA LEU A 135 6.36 -16.04 10.91
C LEU A 135 6.92 -16.91 12.06
N ARG A 136 6.68 -16.51 13.31
CA ARG A 136 7.11 -17.29 14.48
C ARG A 136 6.32 -18.58 14.65
N ARG A 137 5.03 -18.57 14.35
CA ARG A 137 4.12 -19.70 14.58
C ARG A 137 4.19 -20.72 13.45
N ASP A 138 4.15 -20.26 12.22
CA ASP A 138 4.18 -21.10 11.02
C ASP A 138 4.85 -20.35 9.87
N PRO A 139 6.18 -20.48 9.74
CA PRO A 139 6.94 -19.80 8.68
C PRO A 139 6.47 -20.13 7.26
N GLN A 140 5.87 -21.30 7.07
CA GLN A 140 5.43 -21.77 5.75
C GLN A 140 3.96 -21.43 5.44
N PHE A 141 3.22 -20.92 6.42
CA PHE A 141 1.81 -20.56 6.22
C PHE A 141 1.66 -19.65 4.99
N GLY A 142 0.70 -20.01 4.11
CA GLY A 142 0.34 -19.17 2.96
C GLY A 142 1.52 -18.90 2.01
N ASP A 143 2.38 -19.86 1.81
CA ASP A 143 3.59 -19.71 0.99
C ASP A 143 4.48 -18.57 1.53
N GLU A 144 4.90 -18.69 2.79
CA GLU A 144 5.69 -17.70 3.52
C GLU A 144 5.00 -16.33 3.69
N ALA A 145 3.68 -16.35 3.95
CA ALA A 145 2.88 -15.11 4.06
C ALA A 145 3.38 -14.16 5.14
N GLY A 146 3.93 -14.66 6.24
CA GLY A 146 4.52 -13.82 7.29
C GLY A 146 5.69 -12.99 6.76
N ARG A 147 6.67 -13.62 6.16
CA ARG A 147 7.84 -12.94 5.57
C ARG A 147 7.44 -12.00 4.44
N LYS A 148 6.61 -12.47 3.53
CA LYS A 148 6.13 -11.67 2.38
C LYS A 148 5.33 -10.44 2.82
N GLY A 149 4.50 -10.59 3.86
CA GLY A 149 3.74 -9.47 4.42
C GLY A 149 4.64 -8.41 5.04
N LEU A 150 5.68 -8.81 5.76
CA LEU A 150 6.68 -7.88 6.30
C LEU A 150 7.39 -7.11 5.17
N ILE A 151 7.84 -7.81 4.12
CA ILE A 151 8.51 -7.19 2.97
C ILE A 151 7.58 -6.20 2.27
N ALA A 152 6.31 -6.57 2.06
CA ALA A 152 5.32 -5.68 1.44
C ALA A 152 5.12 -4.40 2.27
N LEU A 153 5.05 -4.50 3.60
CA LEU A 153 4.97 -3.33 4.48
C LEU A 153 6.24 -2.48 4.41
N PHE A 154 7.43 -3.08 4.34
CA PHE A 154 8.67 -2.33 4.15
C PHE A 154 8.67 -1.54 2.84
N GLU A 155 8.13 -2.11 1.76
CA GLU A 155 7.94 -1.41 0.48
C GLU A 155 6.98 -0.23 0.60
N MET A 156 5.89 -0.38 1.36
CA MET A 156 4.94 0.72 1.60
C MET A 156 5.54 1.85 2.43
N LEU A 157 6.24 1.49 3.50
CA LEU A 157 6.77 2.46 4.47
C LEU A 157 8.04 3.15 3.98
N GLY A 158 8.84 2.44 3.17
CA GLY A 158 10.14 2.93 2.70
C GLY A 158 11.29 2.63 3.66
N ASN A 159 12.51 2.69 3.12
CA ASN A 159 13.73 2.27 3.82
C ASN A 159 14.08 3.14 5.02
N GLU A 160 13.67 4.41 5.02
CA GLU A 160 14.02 5.37 6.06
C GLU A 160 13.01 5.41 7.21
N ASN A 161 11.86 4.73 7.06
CA ASN A 161 10.86 4.68 8.11
C ASN A 161 11.41 3.94 9.33
N PRO A 162 11.29 4.48 10.56
CA PRO A 162 11.76 3.83 11.78
C PRO A 162 11.20 2.43 11.99
N LEU A 163 9.95 2.18 11.62
CA LEU A 163 9.33 0.85 11.70
C LEU A 163 10.04 -0.14 10.76
N THR A 164 10.36 0.28 9.53
CA THR A 164 11.10 -0.57 8.59
C THR A 164 12.46 -0.96 9.15
N ILE A 165 13.20 -0.01 9.70
CA ILE A 165 14.52 -0.25 10.29
C ILE A 165 14.43 -1.23 11.44
N THR A 166 13.49 -1.00 12.36
CA THR A 166 13.28 -1.84 13.55
C THR A 166 12.88 -3.26 13.17
N TYR A 167 11.87 -3.40 12.30
CA TYR A 167 11.32 -4.73 11.96
C TYR A 167 12.23 -5.53 11.02
N ARG A 168 12.99 -4.88 10.15
CA ARG A 168 14.05 -5.58 9.38
C ARG A 168 15.08 -6.21 10.30
N ARG A 169 15.52 -5.49 11.31
CA ARG A 169 16.45 -6.02 12.32
C ARG A 169 15.86 -7.21 13.05
N ARG A 170 14.62 -7.11 13.49
CA ARG A 170 13.89 -8.21 14.15
C ARG A 170 13.73 -9.42 13.22
N LEU A 171 13.37 -9.19 11.96
CA LEU A 171 13.25 -10.24 10.95
C LEU A 171 14.60 -10.97 10.75
N PHE A 172 15.67 -10.20 10.59
CA PHE A 172 17.02 -10.78 10.45
C PHE A 172 17.39 -11.66 11.66
N SER A 173 17.14 -11.18 12.87
CA SER A 173 17.42 -11.93 14.11
C SER A 173 16.60 -13.20 14.22
N LEU A 174 15.39 -13.22 13.65
CA LEU A 174 14.52 -14.40 13.68
C LEU A 174 14.95 -15.48 12.67
N LEU A 175 15.56 -15.08 11.55
CA LEU A 175 15.98 -15.98 10.48
C LEU A 175 17.40 -16.53 10.67
N HIS A 176 18.20 -15.94 11.53
CA HIS A 176 19.61 -16.28 11.80
C HIS A 176 19.88 -16.47 13.29
#